data_f6d652c44a40cc0ea632e17396a8ea77
#
_entry.id   f6d652c44a40cc0ea632e17396a8ea77
#
_cell.length_a   1.000
_cell.length_b   1.000
_cell.length_c   1.000
_cell.angle_alpha   90.00
_cell.angle_beta   90.00
_cell.angle_gamma   90.00
#
_symmetry.space_group_name_H-M   'P 1'
#
loop_
_entity.id
_entity.type
_entity.pdbx_description
1 polymer ?
#
loop_
_entity_poly.entity_id
_entity_poly.type
_entity_poly.pdbx_seq_one_letter_code
_entity_poly.pdbx_strand_id
1 'polypeptide(L)'
;EYFGKFIGKTWKELADELEKNVSSWDCYAVSVMYSYIIRDLELNKVDVTIPLWASYRKTLEDSILASPDKRQSSNDMIGQIDKLFKNVSSNESKKLMRILDNILISKEKKTNIRTKMLTTIQNGLHRETKIYGAIK
;
A
#
# COMPACT_ATOMS: atom_id res chain seq x y z
N GLU A 1 6.47 22.36 -10.63
CA GLU A 1 7.19 23.61 -10.20
C GLU A 1 8.32 23.34 -9.19
N TYR A 2 8.16 22.41 -8.22
CA TYR A 2 9.20 22.12 -7.19
C TYR A 2 10.56 21.78 -7.81
N PHE A 3 10.59 20.91 -8.81
CA PHE A 3 11.84 20.48 -9.45
C PHE A 3 12.49 21.58 -10.32
N GLY A 4 11.75 22.58 -10.75
CA GLY A 4 12.28 23.70 -11.53
C GLY A 4 13.37 24.50 -10.80
N LYS A 5 13.31 24.55 -9.47
CA LYS A 5 14.32 25.22 -8.64
C LYS A 5 15.70 24.56 -8.64
N PHE A 6 15.81 23.34 -9.20
CA PHE A 6 17.06 22.59 -9.28
C PHE A 6 17.78 22.74 -10.61
N ILE A 7 17.15 23.38 -11.59
CA ILE A 7 17.75 23.61 -12.89
C ILE A 7 19.00 24.49 -12.73
N GLY A 8 20.14 24.01 -13.21
CA GLY A 8 21.42 24.71 -13.12
C GLY A 8 22.18 24.60 -11.79
N LYS A 9 21.64 23.86 -10.81
CA LYS A 9 22.35 23.57 -9.56
C LYS A 9 23.35 22.43 -9.73
N THR A 10 24.41 22.48 -8.94
CA THR A 10 25.35 21.37 -8.81
C THR A 10 24.75 20.20 -8.04
N TRP A 11 25.33 19.00 -8.18
CA TRP A 11 24.90 17.82 -7.43
C TRP A 11 24.98 18.03 -5.91
N LYS A 12 25.94 18.79 -5.42
CA LYS A 12 26.09 19.10 -4.00
C LYS A 12 24.92 19.96 -3.51
N GLU A 13 24.63 21.05 -4.21
CA GLU A 13 23.50 21.93 -3.88
C GLU A 13 22.17 21.21 -3.95
N LEU A 14 22.01 20.28 -4.91
CA LEU A 14 20.84 19.42 -5.00
C LEU A 14 20.73 18.48 -3.79
N ALA A 15 21.82 17.82 -3.42
CA ALA A 15 21.84 16.92 -2.27
C ALA A 15 21.53 17.65 -0.97
N ASP A 16 22.17 18.78 -0.72
CA ASP A 16 21.96 19.64 0.46
C ASP A 16 20.50 20.11 0.57
N GLU A 17 19.85 20.39 -0.56
CA GLU A 17 18.45 20.81 -0.58
C GLU A 17 17.48 19.64 -0.36
N LEU A 18 17.78 18.48 -0.90
CA LEU A 18 16.96 17.27 -0.69
C LEU A 18 17.08 16.77 0.76
N GLU A 19 18.27 16.84 1.35
CA GLU A 19 18.50 16.41 2.73
C GLU A 19 17.66 17.19 3.75
N LYS A 20 17.40 18.48 3.50
CA LYS A 20 16.54 19.31 4.36
C LYS A 20 15.12 18.71 4.52
N ASN A 21 14.68 17.96 3.55
CA ASN A 21 13.32 17.42 3.49
C ASN A 21 13.27 15.90 3.71
N VAL A 22 14.38 15.27 4.11
CA VAL A 22 14.48 13.81 4.26
C VAL A 22 13.43 13.24 5.22
N SER A 23 13.11 13.98 6.29
CA SER A 23 12.08 13.58 7.26
C SER A 23 10.67 13.47 6.69
N SER A 24 10.42 14.05 5.52
CA SER A 24 9.13 13.96 4.83
C SER A 24 9.05 12.83 3.81
N TRP A 25 10.18 12.17 3.51
CA TRP A 25 10.22 11.11 2.49
C TRP A 25 9.51 9.85 2.94
N ASP A 26 9.64 9.49 4.20
CA ASP A 26 8.95 8.33 4.78
C ASP A 26 7.44 8.51 4.70
N CYS A 27 6.93 9.70 5.01
CA CYS A 27 5.52 10.02 4.85
C CYS A 27 5.06 9.87 3.40
N TYR A 28 5.85 10.33 2.44
CA TYR A 28 5.56 10.15 1.02
C TYR A 28 5.52 8.67 0.63
N ALA A 29 6.56 7.93 0.96
CA ALA A 29 6.67 6.51 0.61
C ALA A 29 5.52 5.68 1.22
N VAL A 30 5.22 5.90 2.50
CA VAL A 30 4.11 5.27 3.21
C VAL A 30 2.78 5.65 2.56
N SER A 31 2.57 6.93 2.23
CA SER A 31 1.33 7.40 1.59
C SER A 31 1.12 6.76 0.22
N VAL A 32 2.17 6.67 -0.59
CA VAL A 32 2.11 5.99 -1.90
C VAL A 32 1.75 4.51 -1.72
N MET A 33 2.44 3.81 -0.81
CA MET A 33 2.20 2.39 -0.56
C MET A 33 0.76 2.12 -0.12
N TYR A 34 0.23 2.88 0.84
CA TYR A 34 -1.14 2.71 1.31
C TYR A 34 -2.18 3.13 0.28
N SER A 35 -1.89 4.13 -0.57
CA SER A 35 -2.77 4.48 -1.69
C SER A 35 -2.92 3.35 -2.71
N TYR A 36 -1.85 2.61 -2.97
CA TYR A 36 -1.92 1.39 -3.79
C TYR A 36 -2.78 0.30 -3.13
N ILE A 37 -2.67 0.12 -1.81
CA ILE A 37 -3.49 -0.84 -1.07
C ILE A 37 -4.98 -0.47 -1.18
N ILE A 38 -5.33 0.79 -0.94
CA ILE A 38 -6.70 1.27 -1.06
C ILE A 38 -7.24 1.05 -2.47
N ARG A 39 -6.45 1.39 -3.49
CA ARG A 39 -6.82 1.17 -4.88
C ARG A 39 -7.05 -0.32 -5.19
N ASP A 40 -6.21 -1.20 -4.67
CA ASP A 40 -6.40 -2.65 -4.85
C ASP A 40 -7.69 -3.14 -4.18
N LEU A 41 -8.04 -2.60 -3.01
CA LEU A 41 -9.31 -2.89 -2.34
C LEU A 41 -10.51 -2.44 -3.17
N GLU A 42 -10.46 -1.23 -3.73
CA GLU A 42 -11.51 -0.69 -4.63
C GLU A 42 -11.69 -1.56 -5.88
N LEU A 43 -10.59 -1.96 -6.51
CA LEU A 43 -10.61 -2.83 -7.68
C LEU A 43 -11.20 -4.22 -7.37
N ASN A 44 -11.00 -4.71 -6.16
CA ASN A 44 -11.59 -5.97 -5.68
C ASN A 44 -13.02 -5.80 -5.11
N LYS A 45 -13.67 -4.67 -5.39
CA LYS A 45 -15.05 -4.36 -4.98
C LYS A 45 -15.28 -4.41 -3.47
N VAL A 46 -14.26 -4.10 -2.69
CA VAL A 46 -14.40 -3.89 -1.27
C VAL A 46 -15.13 -2.57 -1.05
N ASP A 47 -16.15 -2.57 -0.20
CA ASP A 47 -16.89 -1.35 0.12
C ASP A 47 -16.00 -0.39 0.94
N VAL A 48 -15.49 0.62 0.25
CA VAL A 48 -14.63 1.68 0.82
C VAL A 48 -15.43 3.00 1.02
N THR A 49 -16.75 2.94 0.99
CA THR A 49 -17.62 4.13 1.14
C THR A 49 -17.72 4.65 2.57
N ILE A 50 -17.06 4.03 3.51
CA ILE A 50 -17.03 4.47 4.92
C ILE A 50 -16.33 5.83 5.01
N PRO A 51 -16.91 6.83 5.71
CA PRO A 51 -16.29 8.15 5.84
C PRO A 51 -14.84 8.14 6.34
N LEU A 52 -14.51 7.19 7.22
CA LEU A 52 -13.14 6.96 7.68
C LEU A 52 -12.17 6.72 6.51
N TRP A 53 -12.55 5.88 5.52
CA TRP A 53 -11.72 5.62 4.35
C TRP A 53 -11.51 6.86 3.49
N ALA A 54 -12.56 7.64 3.28
CA ALA A 54 -12.48 8.89 2.53
C ALA A 54 -11.51 9.88 3.20
N SER A 55 -11.60 10.02 4.52
CA SER A 55 -10.72 10.89 5.30
C SER A 55 -9.28 10.39 5.32
N TYR A 56 -9.08 9.08 5.48
CA TYR A 56 -7.77 8.46 5.46
C TYR A 56 -7.11 8.62 4.09
N ARG A 57 -7.85 8.32 3.02
CA ARG A 57 -7.40 8.52 1.64
C ARG A 57 -6.97 9.96 1.39
N LYS A 58 -7.79 10.92 1.82
CA LYS A 58 -7.47 12.34 1.70
C LYS A 58 -6.15 12.68 2.40
N THR A 59 -5.91 12.19 3.60
CA THR A 59 -4.64 12.39 4.33
C THR A 59 -3.44 11.88 3.54
N LEU A 60 -3.57 10.71 2.89
CA LEU A 60 -2.52 10.14 2.05
C LEU A 60 -2.30 10.98 0.77
N GLU A 61 -3.37 11.37 0.10
CA GLU A 61 -3.33 12.19 -1.11
C GLU A 61 -2.70 13.56 -0.84
N ASP A 62 -3.08 14.21 0.25
CA ASP A 62 -2.51 15.49 0.66
C ASP A 62 -0.98 15.36 0.89
N SER A 63 -0.51 14.25 1.46
CA SER A 63 0.92 13.98 1.62
C SER A 63 1.64 13.70 0.30
N ILE A 64 1.00 13.03 -0.65
CA ILE A 64 1.58 12.72 -1.96
C ILE A 64 1.68 13.97 -2.82
N LEU A 65 0.64 14.79 -2.83
CA LEU A 65 0.54 15.98 -3.68
C LEU A 65 1.33 17.16 -3.15
N ALA A 66 1.64 17.21 -1.86
CA ALA A 66 2.43 18.27 -1.28
C ALA A 66 3.86 18.23 -1.79
N SER A 67 4.44 19.43 -2.06
CA SER A 67 5.88 19.55 -2.32
C SER A 67 6.67 19.14 -1.07
N PRO A 68 7.91 18.61 -1.21
CA PRO A 68 8.69 18.10 -0.09
C PRO A 68 8.85 19.07 1.09
N ASP A 69 8.97 20.37 0.80
CA ASP A 69 9.08 21.44 1.79
C ASP A 69 7.77 21.78 2.52
N LYS A 70 6.63 21.34 1.99
CA LYS A 70 5.28 21.57 2.55
C LYS A 70 4.64 20.29 3.08
N ARG A 71 5.34 19.18 2.91
CA ARG A 71 4.82 17.89 3.35
C ARG A 71 4.87 17.79 4.87
N GLN A 72 3.82 17.25 5.43
CA GLN A 72 3.73 17.02 6.88
C GLN A 72 4.84 16.08 7.40
N SER A 73 5.23 16.27 8.64
CA SER A 73 6.15 15.35 9.31
C SER A 73 5.47 14.00 9.65
N SER A 74 6.27 12.97 9.92
CA SER A 74 5.76 11.67 10.36
C SER A 74 4.91 11.77 11.63
N ASN A 75 5.31 12.62 12.58
CA ASN A 75 4.55 12.84 13.81
C ASN A 75 3.20 13.49 13.55
N ASP A 76 3.14 14.48 12.64
CA ASP A 76 1.89 15.14 12.27
C ASP A 76 0.94 14.14 11.58
N MET A 77 1.48 13.32 10.69
CA MET A 77 0.72 12.29 10.00
C MET A 77 0.15 11.25 10.96
N ILE A 78 0.96 10.75 11.89
CA ILE A 78 0.51 9.83 12.95
C ILE A 78 -0.59 10.49 13.78
N GLY A 79 -0.40 11.74 14.19
CA GLY A 79 -1.39 12.47 14.97
C GLY A 79 -2.72 12.68 14.23
N GLN A 80 -2.69 12.89 12.91
CA GLN A 80 -3.91 12.97 12.09
C GLN A 80 -4.60 11.61 11.98
N ILE A 81 -3.86 10.55 11.70
CA ILE A 81 -4.40 9.19 11.60
C ILE A 81 -5.00 8.77 12.95
N ASP A 82 -4.32 9.00 14.06
CA ASP A 82 -4.83 8.73 15.40
C ASP A 82 -6.18 9.44 15.68
N LYS A 83 -6.28 10.71 15.29
CA LYS A 83 -7.54 11.45 15.42
C LYS A 83 -8.67 10.86 14.60
N LEU A 84 -8.38 10.40 13.38
CA LEU A 84 -9.36 9.74 12.53
C LEU A 84 -9.90 8.47 13.21
N PHE A 85 -9.02 7.62 13.72
CA PHE A 85 -9.41 6.36 14.38
C PHE A 85 -10.10 6.57 15.73
N LYS A 86 -9.72 7.57 16.51
CA LYS A 86 -10.38 7.90 17.79
C LYS A 86 -11.83 8.37 17.62
N ASN A 87 -12.14 8.95 16.48
CA ASN A 87 -13.48 9.48 16.18
C ASN A 87 -14.40 8.48 15.46
N VAL A 88 -13.93 7.24 15.26
CA VAL A 88 -14.72 6.20 14.59
C VAL A 88 -15.89 5.76 15.46
N SER A 89 -17.08 5.83 14.91
CA SER A 89 -18.27 5.31 15.58
C SER A 89 -18.24 3.78 15.71
N SER A 90 -18.96 3.24 16.70
CA SER A 90 -19.07 1.77 16.88
C SER A 90 -19.60 1.06 15.63
N ASN A 91 -20.49 1.70 14.87
CA ASN A 91 -21.04 1.13 13.63
C ASN A 91 -20.01 1.10 12.50
N GLU A 92 -19.21 2.17 12.35
CA GLU A 92 -18.12 2.21 11.37
C GLU A 92 -17.03 1.20 11.72
N SER A 93 -16.70 1.07 13.00
CA SER A 93 -15.75 0.08 13.49
C SER A 93 -16.19 -1.34 13.12
N LYS A 94 -17.47 -1.69 13.33
CA LYS A 94 -18.04 -2.98 12.94
C LYS A 94 -18.01 -3.20 11.42
N LYS A 95 -18.30 -2.17 10.63
CA LYS A 95 -18.19 -2.26 9.16
C LYS A 95 -16.75 -2.50 8.72
N LEU A 96 -15.81 -1.77 9.31
CA LEU A 96 -14.39 -1.92 9.03
C LEU A 96 -13.89 -3.33 9.33
N MET A 97 -14.25 -3.88 10.49
CA MET A 97 -13.88 -5.25 10.86
C MET A 97 -14.43 -6.28 9.87
N ARG A 98 -15.68 -6.15 9.42
CA ARG A 98 -16.24 -7.04 8.39
C ARG A 98 -15.49 -6.95 7.05
N ILE A 99 -15.05 -5.75 6.66
CA ILE A 99 -14.25 -5.55 5.46
C ILE A 99 -12.90 -6.27 5.60
N LEU A 100 -12.22 -6.09 6.72
CA LEU A 100 -10.95 -6.74 7.01
C LEU A 100 -11.07 -8.27 7.02
N ASP A 101 -12.10 -8.80 7.66
CA ASP A 101 -12.37 -10.24 7.68
C ASP A 101 -12.58 -10.79 6.26
N ASN A 102 -13.37 -10.09 5.43
CA ASN A 102 -13.59 -10.48 4.04
C ASN A 102 -12.30 -10.47 3.21
N ILE A 103 -11.41 -9.49 3.44
CA ILE A 103 -10.10 -9.40 2.78
C ILE A 103 -9.22 -10.58 3.20
N LEU A 104 -9.17 -10.89 4.49
CA LEU A 104 -8.37 -12.00 5.02
C LEU A 104 -8.83 -13.33 4.44
N ILE A 105 -10.14 -13.59 4.45
CA ILE A 105 -10.74 -14.80 3.87
C ILE A 105 -10.45 -14.88 2.37
N SER A 106 -10.55 -13.78 1.65
CA SER A 106 -10.24 -13.73 0.21
C SER A 106 -8.77 -14.02 -0.08
N LYS A 107 -7.85 -13.46 0.73
CA LYS A 107 -6.41 -13.74 0.61
C LYS A 107 -6.10 -15.21 0.90
N GLU A 108 -6.68 -15.77 1.94
CA GLU A 108 -6.49 -17.17 2.28
C GLU A 108 -6.98 -18.11 1.16
N LYS A 109 -8.15 -17.84 0.58
CA LYS A 109 -8.65 -18.57 -0.58
C LYS A 109 -7.71 -18.49 -1.79
N LYS A 110 -7.19 -17.28 -2.10
CA LYS A 110 -6.22 -17.09 -3.20
C LYS A 110 -4.92 -17.86 -2.95
N THR A 111 -4.42 -17.84 -1.72
CA THR A 111 -3.22 -18.59 -1.33
C THR A 111 -3.42 -20.09 -1.46
N ASN A 112 -4.56 -20.62 -0.99
CA ASN A 112 -4.90 -22.02 -1.09
C ASN A 112 -5.04 -22.51 -2.54
N ILE A 113 -5.63 -21.69 -3.44
CA ILE A 113 -5.73 -21.98 -4.87
C ILE A 113 -4.33 -22.01 -5.50
N ARG A 114 -3.48 -21.03 -5.19
CA ARG A 114 -2.10 -20.96 -5.70
C ARG A 114 -1.28 -22.18 -5.26
N THR A 115 -1.39 -22.57 -3.99
CA THR A 115 -0.69 -23.75 -3.46
C THR A 115 -1.16 -25.01 -4.16
N LYS A 116 -2.49 -25.20 -4.34
CA LYS A 116 -3.04 -26.35 -5.08
C LYS A 116 -2.54 -26.39 -6.54
N MET A 117 -2.51 -25.25 -7.22
CA MET A 117 -1.98 -25.18 -8.59
C MET A 117 -0.50 -25.57 -8.65
N LEU A 118 0.33 -25.04 -7.75
CA LEU A 118 1.76 -25.38 -7.69
C LEU A 118 1.98 -26.87 -7.44
N THR A 119 1.24 -27.47 -6.51
CA THR A 119 1.29 -28.91 -6.21
C THR A 119 0.89 -29.73 -7.43
N THR A 120 -0.14 -29.31 -8.17
CA THR A 120 -0.58 -30.00 -9.39
C THR A 120 0.48 -29.96 -10.48
N ILE A 121 1.12 -28.81 -10.68
CA ILE A 121 2.22 -28.64 -11.67
C ILE A 121 3.42 -29.51 -11.27
N GLN A 122 3.82 -29.47 -10.01
CA GLN A 122 4.95 -30.31 -9.51
C GLN A 122 4.68 -31.80 -9.69
N ASN A 123 3.47 -32.26 -9.39
CA ASN A 123 3.07 -33.65 -9.60
C ASN A 123 3.02 -34.04 -11.08
N GLY A 124 2.62 -33.12 -11.96
CA GLY A 124 2.67 -33.29 -13.43
C GLY A 124 4.08 -33.48 -13.93
N LEU A 125 5.00 -32.57 -13.55
CA LEU A 125 6.42 -32.66 -13.92
C LEU A 125 7.08 -33.95 -13.40
N HIS A 126 6.74 -34.40 -12.21
CA HIS A 126 7.27 -35.66 -11.64
C HIS A 126 6.78 -36.90 -12.40
N ARG A 127 5.58 -36.88 -12.98
CA ARG A 127 5.09 -37.96 -13.83
C ARG A 127 5.81 -38.00 -15.16
N GLU A 128 6.05 -36.86 -15.79
CA GLU A 128 6.79 -36.79 -17.06
C GLU A 128 8.23 -37.28 -16.91
N THR A 129 8.94 -36.86 -15.86
CA THR A 129 10.33 -37.31 -15.60
C THR A 129 10.39 -38.83 -15.35
N LYS A 130 9.38 -39.45 -14.75
CA LYS A 130 9.33 -40.91 -14.61
C LYS A 130 9.12 -41.62 -15.95
N ILE A 131 8.28 -41.06 -16.83
CA ILE A 131 8.02 -41.63 -18.16
C ILE A 131 9.31 -41.57 -19.03
N TYR A 132 10.00 -40.44 -19.05
CA TYR A 132 11.26 -40.29 -19.79
C TYR A 132 12.42 -41.08 -19.18
N GLY A 133 12.41 -41.35 -17.88
CA GLY A 133 13.41 -42.22 -17.23
C GLY A 133 13.19 -43.70 -17.44
N ALA A 134 12.00 -44.11 -17.85
CA ALA A 134 11.67 -45.54 -18.14
C ALA A 134 11.93 -45.94 -19.60
N ILE A 135 12.29 -45.00 -20.48
CA ILE A 135 12.55 -45.23 -21.93
C ILE A 135 14.05 -45.43 -22.20
N LYS A 136 14.90 -45.49 -21.18
CA LYS A 136 16.29 -45.88 -21.28
C LYS A 136 16.45 -47.31 -20.81
#